data_72a5f0d5abef430dca844bf79cf48031
#
_entry.id   72a5f0d5abef430dca844bf79cf48031
#
_cell.length_a   1.000
_cell.length_b   1.000
_cell.length_c   1.000
_cell.angle_alpha   90.00
_cell.angle_beta   90.00
_cell.angle_gamma   90.00
#
_symmetry.space_group_name_H-M   'P 1'
#
loop_
_entity.id
_entity.type
_entity.pdbx_description
1 polymer ?
#
loop_
_entity_poly.entity_id
_entity_poly.type
_entity_poly.pdbx_seq_one_letter_code
_entity_poly.pdbx_strand_id
1 'polypeptide(L)'
;MPMTKILLIHTKYRITGGEDIAFDHEVRSLKDSFNVEVLSFSNKEIPNIFKQILYFITNDNKDSREKLKEKIMEFKPDIVYVHNTWFKGSLGIFKILNKLNINFLIKLHNYRFDCGRSFFKKTHLKGKEQCFGCGYNRKDNLFFNKYFKESYFKSLFLIIYSKKYYKLLKKSKLITLSKFQKKFLIDTGFESKLISTLHNPLSVVNNSKNFNNFNLKPKSYIIYAGLISEAKGSRLLIETYNSLNNFEKKLVLVGEGPLYLDLKNQFESENILFFGKLENSEVINLIQNSYSVVTNTNLYEGQPTLLFEASKLKINAIYPENGGIGEFFPPNNPFSFKTNSREELYNKLKLLNDCELVESQSKKNFEFIEKRYSTKSYLQNFEKIINQ
;
A
#
# COMPACT_ATOMS: atom_id res chain seq x y z
N MET A 1 0.84 -35.52 -5.85
CA MET A 1 2.06 -34.96 -5.22
C MET A 1 1.64 -34.24 -3.95
N PRO A 2 2.41 -34.27 -2.86
CA PRO A 2 2.08 -33.50 -1.68
C PRO A 2 2.03 -32.02 -2.03
N MET A 3 1.09 -31.28 -1.41
CA MET A 3 0.97 -29.84 -1.61
C MET A 3 2.21 -29.12 -1.06
N THR A 4 2.76 -28.19 -1.83
CA THR A 4 3.89 -27.34 -1.41
C THR A 4 3.55 -26.59 -0.12
N LYS A 5 4.43 -26.69 0.86
CA LYS A 5 4.27 -26.05 2.18
C LYS A 5 4.86 -24.65 2.18
N ILE A 6 4.04 -23.66 2.44
CA ILE A 6 4.44 -22.25 2.43
C ILE A 6 4.23 -21.65 3.80
N LEU A 7 5.30 -21.11 4.41
CA LEU A 7 5.20 -20.33 5.62
C LEU A 7 5.20 -18.85 5.28
N LEU A 8 4.08 -18.16 5.50
CA LEU A 8 3.99 -16.70 5.34
C LEU A 8 4.40 -15.98 6.62
N ILE A 9 5.21 -14.93 6.49
CA ILE A 9 5.65 -14.10 7.62
C ILE A 9 5.19 -12.66 7.40
N HIS A 10 4.50 -12.10 8.40
CA HIS A 10 4.07 -10.71 8.38
C HIS A 10 4.12 -10.07 9.77
N THR A 11 4.52 -8.81 9.82
CA THR A 11 4.42 -7.99 11.04
C THR A 11 3.32 -6.97 10.86
N LYS A 12 2.21 -7.13 11.59
CA LYS A 12 1.07 -6.22 11.56
C LYS A 12 1.43 -4.85 12.12
N TYR A 13 0.94 -3.82 11.48
CA TYR A 13 1.08 -2.45 11.95
C TYR A 13 0.26 -2.20 13.22
N ARG A 14 0.58 -1.12 13.96
CA ARG A 14 -0.23 -0.68 15.11
C ARG A 14 -1.65 -0.29 14.72
N ILE A 15 -1.77 0.30 13.55
CA ILE A 15 -3.04 0.65 12.90
C ILE A 15 -3.11 -0.15 11.62
N THR A 16 -4.14 -0.98 11.46
CA THR A 16 -4.36 -1.79 10.27
C THR A 16 -4.39 -0.91 9.02
N GLY A 17 -3.59 -1.27 8.02
CA GLY A 17 -3.49 -0.57 6.75
C GLY A 17 -3.73 -1.48 5.55
N GLY A 18 -3.67 -0.92 4.34
CA GLY A 18 -3.87 -1.66 3.10
C GLY A 18 -2.91 -2.85 2.92
N GLU A 19 -1.69 -2.78 3.47
CA GLU A 19 -0.72 -3.87 3.45
C GLU A 19 -1.18 -5.08 4.29
N ASP A 20 -1.76 -4.83 5.48
CA ASP A 20 -2.31 -5.89 6.34
C ASP A 20 -3.50 -6.58 5.65
N ILE A 21 -4.39 -5.80 5.02
CA ILE A 21 -5.55 -6.30 4.27
C ILE A 21 -5.10 -7.13 3.07
N ALA A 22 -4.14 -6.63 2.30
CA ALA A 22 -3.58 -7.34 1.15
C ALA A 22 -2.94 -8.68 1.56
N PHE A 23 -2.23 -8.70 2.69
CA PHE A 23 -1.66 -9.92 3.26
C PHE A 23 -2.74 -10.95 3.60
N ASP A 24 -3.80 -10.54 4.28
CA ASP A 24 -4.89 -11.44 4.67
C ASP A 24 -5.64 -12.00 3.43
N HIS A 25 -5.77 -11.23 2.34
CA HIS A 25 -6.32 -11.71 1.07
C HIS A 25 -5.39 -12.73 0.41
N GLU A 26 -4.09 -12.47 0.43
CA GLU A 26 -3.09 -13.36 -0.16
C GLU A 26 -3.02 -14.71 0.56
N VAL A 27 -3.06 -14.69 1.91
CA VAL A 27 -3.14 -15.92 2.72
C VAL A 27 -4.36 -16.76 2.33
N ARG A 28 -5.53 -16.13 2.19
CA ARG A 28 -6.77 -16.85 1.78
C ARG A 28 -6.61 -17.47 0.40
N SER A 29 -6.14 -16.70 -0.57
CA SER A 29 -5.97 -17.18 -1.95
C SER A 29 -4.95 -18.30 -2.07
N LEU A 30 -3.85 -18.25 -1.31
CA LEU A 30 -2.83 -19.29 -1.35
C LEU A 30 -3.30 -20.61 -0.72
N LYS A 31 -4.15 -20.55 0.31
CA LYS A 31 -4.73 -21.75 0.95
C LYS A 31 -5.57 -22.62 0.01
N ASP A 32 -6.07 -22.06 -1.09
CA ASP A 32 -6.85 -22.80 -2.09
C ASP A 32 -5.98 -23.79 -2.89
N SER A 33 -4.65 -23.59 -2.93
CA SER A 33 -3.76 -24.37 -3.79
C SER A 33 -2.50 -24.88 -3.09
N PHE A 34 -2.20 -24.41 -1.88
CA PHE A 34 -0.98 -24.72 -1.14
C PHE A 34 -1.28 -25.06 0.32
N ASN A 35 -0.38 -25.81 0.95
CA ASN A 35 -0.41 -26.00 2.40
C ASN A 35 0.23 -24.78 3.06
N VAL A 36 -0.60 -23.91 3.65
CA VAL A 36 -0.18 -22.59 4.10
C VAL A 36 -0.30 -22.45 5.60
N GLU A 37 0.80 -22.06 6.24
CA GLU A 37 0.81 -21.56 7.61
C GLU A 37 1.31 -20.12 7.69
N VAL A 38 0.93 -19.44 8.78
CA VAL A 38 1.21 -18.03 9.00
C VAL A 38 1.94 -17.82 10.32
N LEU A 39 3.05 -17.10 10.27
CA LEU A 39 3.72 -16.55 11.44
C LEU A 39 3.55 -15.02 11.46
N SER A 40 2.63 -14.56 12.30
CA SER A 40 2.37 -13.13 12.46
C SER A 40 3.04 -12.59 13.72
N PHE A 41 3.62 -11.39 13.58
CA PHE A 41 4.05 -10.55 14.68
C PHE A 41 3.17 -9.31 14.76
N SER A 42 3.06 -8.68 15.94
CA SER A 42 2.26 -7.47 16.10
C SER A 42 3.06 -6.36 16.78
N ASN A 43 3.10 -5.19 16.16
CA ASN A 43 3.75 -4.01 16.74
C ASN A 43 2.98 -3.42 17.93
N LYS A 44 1.75 -3.88 18.20
CA LYS A 44 1.00 -3.55 19.42
C LYS A 44 1.57 -4.21 20.67
N GLU A 45 2.26 -5.33 20.50
CA GLU A 45 2.75 -6.19 21.59
C GLU A 45 4.17 -5.83 22.09
N ILE A 46 4.71 -4.65 21.79
CA ILE A 46 6.01 -4.24 22.27
C ILE A 46 5.83 -3.38 23.54
N PRO A 47 5.93 -3.97 24.73
CA PRO A 47 5.43 -3.33 25.95
C PRO A 47 6.42 -2.34 26.56
N ASN A 48 7.72 -2.36 26.18
CA ASN A 48 8.76 -1.62 26.87
C ASN A 48 9.62 -0.80 25.91
N ILE A 49 9.82 0.48 26.24
CA ILE A 49 10.63 1.42 25.45
C ILE A 49 12.09 0.97 25.31
N PHE A 50 12.67 0.36 26.36
CA PHE A 50 14.04 -0.16 26.32
C PHE A 50 14.19 -1.31 25.32
N LYS A 51 13.23 -2.24 25.27
CA LYS A 51 13.21 -3.29 24.23
C LYS A 51 13.06 -2.71 22.84
N GLN A 52 12.24 -1.67 22.66
CA GLN A 52 12.11 -0.99 21.38
C GLN A 52 13.44 -0.36 20.95
N ILE A 53 14.13 0.33 21.84
CA ILE A 53 15.45 0.92 21.56
C ILE A 53 16.45 -0.17 21.19
N LEU A 54 16.49 -1.27 21.95
CA LEU A 54 17.38 -2.39 21.65
C LEU A 54 17.11 -2.99 20.26
N TYR A 55 15.84 -3.21 19.90
CA TYR A 55 15.47 -3.73 18.58
C TYR A 55 15.84 -2.75 17.47
N PHE A 56 15.74 -1.45 17.69
CA PHE A 56 16.20 -0.43 16.74
C PHE A 56 17.71 -0.49 16.53
N ILE A 57 18.49 -0.57 17.62
CA ILE A 57 19.97 -0.57 17.56
C ILE A 57 20.47 -1.85 16.90
N THR A 58 19.99 -3.01 17.36
CA THR A 58 20.47 -4.31 16.90
C THR A 58 19.87 -4.72 15.57
N ASN A 59 18.65 -4.21 15.23
CA ASN A 59 17.78 -4.71 14.17
C ASN A 59 17.51 -6.21 14.31
N ASP A 60 17.45 -6.69 15.54
CA ASP A 60 17.32 -8.09 15.89
C ASP A 60 16.36 -8.26 17.07
N ASN A 61 15.50 -9.27 17.00
CA ASN A 61 14.58 -9.65 18.05
C ASN A 61 14.71 -11.15 18.30
N LYS A 62 15.26 -11.51 19.47
CA LYS A 62 15.49 -12.89 19.86
C LYS A 62 14.18 -13.70 19.88
N ASP A 63 13.12 -13.13 20.47
CA ASP A 63 11.81 -13.81 20.59
C ASP A 63 11.22 -14.15 19.21
N SER A 64 11.36 -13.22 18.24
CA SER A 64 10.88 -13.45 16.87
C SER A 64 11.69 -14.52 16.15
N ARG A 65 13.00 -14.58 16.40
CA ARG A 65 13.88 -15.62 15.85
C ARG A 65 13.55 -17.00 16.42
N GLU A 66 13.31 -17.11 17.70
CA GLU A 66 12.98 -18.38 18.36
C GLU A 66 11.63 -18.89 17.87
N LYS A 67 10.59 -18.04 17.84
CA LYS A 67 9.28 -18.37 17.29
C LYS A 67 9.37 -18.84 15.83
N LEU A 68 10.19 -18.18 15.01
CA LEU A 68 10.40 -18.60 13.62
C LEU A 68 11.07 -19.97 13.56
N LYS A 69 12.10 -20.20 14.37
CA LYS A 69 12.81 -21.49 14.39
C LYS A 69 11.88 -22.63 14.79
N GLU A 70 11.11 -22.45 15.86
CA GLU A 70 10.09 -23.44 16.30
C GLU A 70 9.10 -23.73 15.19
N LYS A 71 8.57 -22.68 14.55
CA LYS A 71 7.61 -22.84 13.46
C LYS A 71 8.17 -23.55 12.23
N ILE A 72 9.43 -23.30 11.87
CA ILE A 72 10.12 -24.02 10.79
C ILE A 72 10.30 -25.50 11.15
N MET A 73 10.68 -25.81 12.39
CA MET A 73 10.89 -27.20 12.82
C MET A 73 9.58 -27.99 12.86
N GLU A 74 8.48 -27.38 13.26
CA GLU A 74 7.15 -27.97 13.32
C GLU A 74 6.58 -28.18 11.90
N PHE A 75 6.50 -27.11 11.12
CA PHE A 75 5.81 -27.12 9.83
C PHE A 75 6.65 -27.67 8.68
N LYS A 76 7.98 -27.50 8.74
CA LYS A 76 8.94 -27.89 7.69
C LYS A 76 8.54 -27.31 6.34
N PRO A 77 8.52 -25.96 6.18
CA PRO A 77 8.12 -25.33 4.94
C PRO A 77 9.11 -25.62 3.81
N ASP A 78 8.60 -25.80 2.59
CA ASP A 78 9.41 -25.86 1.37
C ASP A 78 9.94 -24.47 1.00
N ILE A 79 9.14 -23.42 1.32
CA ILE A 79 9.49 -22.02 1.09
C ILE A 79 8.90 -21.10 2.15
N VAL A 80 9.64 -20.05 2.48
CA VAL A 80 9.17 -18.98 3.36
C VAL A 80 8.89 -17.71 2.55
N TYR A 81 7.69 -17.16 2.69
CA TYR A 81 7.24 -15.98 1.99
C TYR A 81 7.09 -14.80 2.95
N VAL A 82 8.00 -13.85 2.87
CA VAL A 82 8.12 -12.74 3.81
C VAL A 82 7.51 -11.47 3.23
N HIS A 83 6.54 -10.87 3.94
CA HIS A 83 5.92 -9.61 3.56
C HIS A 83 6.54 -8.44 4.32
N ASN A 84 6.19 -8.27 5.56
CA ASN A 84 6.67 -7.20 6.41
C ASN A 84 7.39 -7.73 7.65
N THR A 85 8.55 -7.19 7.94
CA THR A 85 9.31 -7.52 9.17
C THR A 85 9.43 -6.34 10.12
N TRP A 86 8.97 -5.17 9.71
CA TRP A 86 9.02 -3.95 10.47
C TRP A 86 7.91 -3.91 11.52
N PHE A 87 8.13 -3.78 12.80
CA PHE A 87 9.41 -3.56 13.51
C PHE A 87 9.76 -4.84 14.31
N LYS A 88 8.74 -5.51 14.90
CA LYS A 88 8.87 -6.64 15.83
C LYS A 88 9.46 -7.89 15.16
N GLY A 89 9.09 -8.20 13.90
CA GLY A 89 9.67 -9.31 13.15
C GLY A 89 11.18 -9.21 13.03
N SER A 90 11.69 -8.01 12.81
CA SER A 90 13.09 -7.62 12.69
C SER A 90 13.86 -8.28 11.54
N LEU A 91 15.07 -7.78 11.26
CA LEU A 91 15.95 -8.40 10.25
C LEU A 91 16.62 -9.70 10.78
N GLY A 92 16.49 -9.96 12.09
CA GLY A 92 17.02 -11.17 12.71
C GLY A 92 16.43 -12.47 12.13
N ILE A 93 15.18 -12.45 11.64
CA ILE A 93 14.55 -13.63 11.05
C ILE A 93 15.34 -14.14 9.83
N PHE A 94 15.90 -13.25 9.01
CA PHE A 94 16.68 -13.64 7.82
C PHE A 94 17.99 -14.33 8.19
N LYS A 95 18.55 -14.05 9.38
CA LYS A 95 19.71 -14.78 9.88
C LYS A 95 19.37 -16.26 10.14
N ILE A 96 18.15 -16.52 10.65
CA ILE A 96 17.68 -17.89 10.90
C ILE A 96 17.41 -18.59 9.58
N LEU A 97 16.71 -17.95 8.62
CA LEU A 97 16.45 -18.53 7.31
C LEU A 97 17.74 -18.92 6.59
N ASN A 98 18.73 -18.04 6.58
CA ASN A 98 20.04 -18.32 5.99
C ASN A 98 20.81 -19.42 6.75
N LYS A 99 20.78 -19.41 8.09
CA LYS A 99 21.47 -20.44 8.91
C LYS A 99 20.89 -21.84 8.69
N LEU A 100 19.58 -21.93 8.49
CA LEU A 100 18.86 -23.18 8.24
C LEU A 100 18.79 -23.54 6.75
N ASN A 101 19.40 -22.72 5.88
CA ASN A 101 19.39 -22.88 4.43
C ASN A 101 17.97 -23.03 3.84
N ILE A 102 17.01 -22.22 4.36
CA ILE A 102 15.62 -22.22 3.91
C ILE A 102 15.47 -21.25 2.74
N ASN A 103 14.85 -21.71 1.66
CA ASN A 103 14.47 -20.84 0.55
C ASN A 103 13.42 -19.80 0.99
N PHE A 104 13.64 -18.55 0.63
CA PHE A 104 12.66 -17.50 0.94
C PHE A 104 12.52 -16.47 -0.17
N LEU A 105 11.32 -15.88 -0.24
CA LEU A 105 10.95 -14.77 -1.09
C LEU A 105 10.58 -13.57 -0.21
N ILE A 106 10.86 -12.36 -0.68
CA ILE A 106 10.45 -11.12 0.00
C ILE A 106 9.53 -10.32 -0.92
N LYS A 107 8.30 -10.05 -0.46
CA LYS A 107 7.37 -9.18 -1.16
C LYS A 107 7.49 -7.74 -0.67
N LEU A 108 7.62 -6.82 -1.61
CA LEU A 108 7.76 -5.41 -1.34
C LEU A 108 6.43 -4.69 -1.58
N HIS A 109 5.77 -4.25 -0.51
CA HIS A 109 4.49 -3.53 -0.59
C HIS A 109 4.63 -2.01 -0.76
N ASN A 110 5.82 -1.47 -0.51
CA ASN A 110 6.08 -0.03 -0.53
C ASN A 110 7.53 0.26 -0.96
N TYR A 111 7.89 1.55 -1.02
CA TYR A 111 9.23 2.01 -1.43
C TYR A 111 10.13 2.43 -0.26
N ARG A 112 9.72 2.18 0.99
CA ARG A 112 10.44 2.63 2.19
C ARG A 112 11.84 2.03 2.35
N PHE A 113 12.12 0.90 1.70
CA PHE A 113 13.44 0.28 1.70
C PHE A 113 14.55 1.17 1.14
N ASP A 114 14.22 2.13 0.26
CA ASP A 114 15.20 3.05 -0.35
C ASP A 114 15.43 4.32 0.46
N CYS A 115 14.49 4.73 1.29
CA CYS A 115 14.53 6.00 2.01
C CYS A 115 15.75 6.15 2.91
N GLY A 116 16.14 5.11 3.64
CA GLY A 116 17.28 5.17 4.55
C GLY A 116 18.64 5.20 3.86
N ARG A 117 18.74 4.67 2.64
CA ARG A 117 20.01 4.62 1.90
C ARG A 117 20.50 5.99 1.49
N SER A 118 19.58 6.84 1.08
CA SER A 118 19.86 8.13 0.45
C SER A 118 19.72 9.32 1.38
N PHE A 119 19.58 9.07 2.68
CA PHE A 119 19.26 10.06 3.69
C PHE A 119 20.22 11.25 3.74
N PHE A 120 21.51 11.00 3.50
CA PHE A 120 22.55 12.05 3.45
C PHE A 120 22.77 12.62 2.05
N LYS A 121 22.14 12.06 1.02
CA LYS A 121 22.38 12.50 -0.35
C LYS A 121 21.34 13.52 -0.78
N LYS A 122 21.75 14.75 -1.03
CA LYS A 122 20.89 15.78 -1.68
C LYS A 122 20.27 15.29 -2.98
N THR A 123 20.92 14.34 -3.66
CA THR A 123 20.47 13.72 -4.91
C THR A 123 19.29 12.77 -4.75
N HIS A 124 18.94 12.33 -3.55
CA HIS A 124 17.79 11.44 -3.32
C HIS A 124 16.48 12.04 -3.83
N LEU A 125 16.25 13.30 -3.55
CA LEU A 125 15.06 14.03 -3.98
C LEU A 125 15.14 14.55 -5.42
N LYS A 126 16.30 14.42 -6.09
CA LYS A 126 16.54 14.93 -7.45
C LYS A 126 16.04 16.37 -7.65
N GLY A 127 16.30 17.24 -6.67
CA GLY A 127 15.85 18.63 -6.69
C GLY A 127 14.40 18.88 -6.29
N LYS A 128 13.63 17.83 -5.93
CA LYS A 128 12.25 17.97 -5.47
C LYS A 128 12.19 18.17 -3.96
N GLU A 129 11.21 18.91 -3.49
CA GLU A 129 10.99 19.15 -2.06
C GLU A 129 10.45 17.92 -1.32
N GLN A 130 9.72 17.04 -2.02
CA GLN A 130 9.09 15.85 -1.48
C GLN A 130 9.57 14.57 -2.15
N CYS A 131 9.80 13.53 -1.35
CA CYS A 131 10.08 12.19 -1.84
C CYS A 131 8.79 11.43 -2.19
N PHE A 132 8.60 11.07 -3.44
CA PHE A 132 7.44 10.30 -3.87
C PHE A 132 7.44 8.84 -3.39
N GLY A 133 8.59 8.31 -2.95
CA GLY A 133 8.68 6.96 -2.41
C GLY A 133 8.14 6.81 -0.99
N CYS A 134 8.30 7.83 -0.14
CA CYS A 134 7.94 7.76 1.29
C CYS A 134 7.20 8.99 1.84
N GLY A 135 6.94 10.00 1.01
CA GLY A 135 6.27 11.23 1.44
C GLY A 135 7.14 12.18 2.25
N TYR A 136 8.44 11.93 2.32
CA TYR A 136 9.35 12.74 3.10
C TYR A 136 9.55 14.13 2.47
N ASN A 137 9.40 15.19 3.25
CA ASN A 137 9.68 16.58 2.85
C ASN A 137 11.08 16.98 3.27
N ARG A 138 11.81 17.58 2.34
CA ARG A 138 13.09 18.22 2.64
C ARG A 138 12.83 19.50 3.46
N LYS A 139 13.55 19.64 4.58
CA LYS A 139 13.65 20.91 5.30
C LYS A 139 15.06 21.46 5.10
N ASP A 140 15.18 22.66 4.57
CA ASP A 140 16.42 23.22 4.08
C ASP A 140 17.45 23.45 5.16
N ASN A 141 17.43 23.40 6.35
CA ASN A 141 18.46 23.77 7.34
C ASN A 141 18.85 22.66 8.32
N LEU A 142 18.72 21.38 7.93
CA LEU A 142 19.05 20.28 8.82
C LEU A 142 20.34 19.59 8.39
N PHE A 143 21.20 19.26 9.37
CA PHE A 143 22.42 18.48 9.19
C PHE A 143 22.15 17.14 8.49
N PHE A 144 21.00 16.54 8.79
CA PHE A 144 20.44 15.43 8.02
C PHE A 144 18.91 15.47 8.02
N ASN A 145 18.31 14.86 7.02
CA ASN A 145 16.86 14.83 6.88
C ASN A 145 16.20 13.95 7.96
N LYS A 146 15.26 14.49 8.72
CA LYS A 146 14.48 13.75 9.68
C LYS A 146 13.37 12.95 9.01
N TYR A 147 13.43 11.64 9.06
CA TYR A 147 12.29 10.80 8.67
C TYR A 147 11.13 10.94 9.67
N PHE A 148 11.46 10.92 10.97
CA PHE A 148 10.50 11.22 12.03
C PHE A 148 10.65 12.68 12.44
N LYS A 149 9.61 13.50 12.23
CA LYS A 149 9.63 14.94 12.55
C LYS A 149 10.02 15.22 14.02
N GLU A 150 9.65 14.29 14.91
CA GLU A 150 9.75 14.47 16.36
C GLU A 150 11.08 13.97 16.95
N SER A 151 11.88 13.18 16.19
CA SER A 151 13.06 12.55 16.77
C SER A 151 14.20 12.30 15.79
N TYR A 152 15.35 12.90 16.07
CA TYR A 152 16.60 12.61 15.36
C TYR A 152 17.09 11.18 15.60
N PHE A 153 17.00 10.68 16.83
CA PHE A 153 17.43 9.33 17.17
C PHE A 153 16.65 8.26 16.43
N LYS A 154 15.33 8.34 16.41
CA LYS A 154 14.49 7.42 15.64
C LYS A 154 14.83 7.47 14.15
N SER A 155 15.10 8.65 13.61
CA SER A 155 15.49 8.83 12.21
C SER A 155 16.85 8.19 11.92
N LEU A 156 17.83 8.35 12.79
CA LEU A 156 19.15 7.72 12.68
C LEU A 156 19.04 6.18 12.69
N PHE A 157 18.27 5.63 13.62
CA PHE A 157 18.05 4.17 13.68
C PHE A 157 17.34 3.62 12.44
N LEU A 158 16.39 4.38 11.89
CA LEU A 158 15.76 4.00 10.62
C LEU A 158 16.77 3.94 9.48
N ILE A 159 17.74 4.87 9.43
CA ILE A 159 18.80 4.85 8.43
C ILE A 159 19.65 3.59 8.55
N ILE A 160 20.04 3.22 9.77
CA ILE A 160 20.83 2.01 10.03
C ILE A 160 20.04 0.76 9.60
N TYR A 161 18.76 0.69 9.97
CA TYR A 161 17.87 -0.39 9.56
C TYR A 161 17.78 -0.46 8.04
N SER A 162 17.47 0.65 7.38
CA SER A 162 17.27 0.68 5.91
C SER A 162 18.54 0.30 5.15
N LYS A 163 19.73 0.71 5.63
CA LYS A 163 21.00 0.28 5.03
C LYS A 163 21.22 -1.24 5.13
N LYS A 164 20.91 -1.84 6.28
CA LYS A 164 21.02 -3.30 6.48
C LYS A 164 19.98 -4.03 5.63
N TYR A 165 18.74 -3.53 5.63
CA TYR A 165 17.64 -4.11 4.86
C TYR A 165 17.92 -4.06 3.36
N TYR A 166 18.40 -2.92 2.85
CA TYR A 166 18.78 -2.76 1.46
C TYR A 166 19.87 -3.77 1.02
N LYS A 167 20.89 -3.96 1.86
CA LYS A 167 21.95 -4.97 1.59
C LYS A 167 21.39 -6.40 1.53
N LEU A 168 20.44 -6.70 2.39
CA LEU A 168 19.73 -7.97 2.39
C LEU A 168 18.92 -8.15 1.11
N LEU A 169 18.08 -7.16 0.78
CA LEU A 169 17.23 -7.21 -0.40
C LEU A 169 18.01 -7.43 -1.69
N LYS A 170 19.19 -6.81 -1.83
CA LYS A 170 20.05 -7.00 -3.02
C LYS A 170 20.49 -8.44 -3.28
N LYS A 171 20.46 -9.29 -2.26
CA LYS A 171 20.87 -10.69 -2.33
C LYS A 171 19.71 -11.67 -2.27
N SER A 172 18.49 -11.16 -2.21
CA SER A 172 17.27 -11.96 -2.02
C SER A 172 16.43 -12.00 -3.29
N LYS A 173 15.66 -13.07 -3.47
CA LYS A 173 14.60 -13.12 -4.46
C LYS A 173 13.45 -12.20 -4.00
N LEU A 174 13.06 -11.26 -4.86
CA LEU A 174 12.08 -10.23 -4.55
C LEU A 174 10.82 -10.37 -5.39
N ILE A 175 9.69 -10.04 -4.80
CA ILE A 175 8.42 -9.90 -5.49
C ILE A 175 7.99 -8.42 -5.40
N THR A 176 7.74 -7.82 -6.55
CA THR A 176 7.20 -6.46 -6.69
C THR A 176 5.74 -6.51 -7.12
N LEU A 177 4.97 -5.47 -6.75
CA LEU A 177 3.55 -5.37 -7.06
C LEU A 177 3.27 -4.84 -8.47
N SER A 178 4.24 -4.18 -9.10
CA SER A 178 4.09 -3.58 -10.43
C SER A 178 5.40 -3.64 -11.20
N LYS A 179 5.31 -3.52 -12.52
CA LYS A 179 6.48 -3.38 -13.39
C LYS A 179 7.24 -2.08 -13.10
N PHE A 180 6.51 -1.01 -12.75
CA PHE A 180 7.12 0.23 -12.29
C PHE A 180 8.00 -0.01 -11.07
N GLN A 181 7.53 -0.74 -10.06
CA GLN A 181 8.30 -1.04 -8.86
C GLN A 181 9.53 -1.91 -9.20
N LYS A 182 9.39 -2.89 -10.09
CA LYS A 182 10.51 -3.68 -10.61
C LYS A 182 11.55 -2.79 -11.31
N LYS A 183 11.10 -1.92 -12.21
CA LYS A 183 11.98 -0.97 -12.90
C LYS A 183 12.69 -0.04 -11.90
N PHE A 184 11.97 0.50 -10.92
CA PHE A 184 12.55 1.33 -9.87
C PHE A 184 13.68 0.62 -9.12
N LEU A 185 13.51 -0.67 -8.78
CA LEU A 185 14.57 -1.47 -8.15
C LEU A 185 15.79 -1.63 -9.08
N ILE A 186 15.57 -1.98 -10.34
CA ILE A 186 16.65 -2.15 -11.33
C ILE A 186 17.42 -0.82 -11.49
N ASP A 187 16.73 0.30 -11.63
CA ASP A 187 17.33 1.64 -11.76
C ASP A 187 18.13 2.06 -10.50
N THR A 188 17.84 1.44 -9.36
CA THR A 188 18.60 1.61 -8.10
C THR A 188 19.68 0.56 -7.88
N GLY A 189 19.95 -0.29 -8.89
CA GLY A 189 21.08 -1.22 -8.93
C GLY A 189 20.79 -2.60 -8.35
N PHE A 190 19.54 -3.07 -8.44
CA PHE A 190 19.18 -4.47 -8.17
C PHE A 190 19.29 -5.33 -9.43
N GLU A 191 19.60 -6.60 -9.27
CA GLU A 191 19.67 -7.53 -10.39
C GLU A 191 18.27 -7.96 -10.85
N SER A 192 17.95 -7.75 -12.12
CA SER A 192 16.65 -8.05 -12.70
C SER A 192 16.23 -9.52 -12.55
N LYS A 193 17.21 -10.46 -12.58
CA LYS A 193 16.95 -11.91 -12.44
C LYS A 193 16.42 -12.30 -11.05
N LEU A 194 16.69 -11.48 -10.01
CA LEU A 194 16.20 -11.69 -8.65
C LEU A 194 14.82 -11.09 -8.39
N ILE A 195 14.22 -10.41 -9.39
CA ILE A 195 12.98 -9.67 -9.18
C ILE A 195 11.88 -10.22 -10.08
N SER A 196 10.85 -10.78 -9.46
CA SER A 196 9.59 -11.15 -10.11
C SER A 196 8.52 -10.11 -9.83
N THR A 197 7.54 -9.97 -10.72
CA THR A 197 6.37 -9.11 -10.49
C THR A 197 5.15 -10.00 -10.26
N LEU A 198 4.49 -9.79 -9.12
CA LEU A 198 3.26 -10.49 -8.75
C LEU A 198 2.35 -9.56 -7.97
N HIS A 199 1.21 -9.25 -8.55
CA HIS A 199 0.18 -8.40 -7.94
C HIS A 199 -0.47 -9.09 -6.74
N ASN A 200 -1.06 -8.31 -5.82
CA ASN A 200 -1.88 -8.90 -4.77
C ASN A 200 -3.13 -9.54 -5.38
N PRO A 201 -3.55 -10.71 -4.89
CA PRO A 201 -4.87 -11.23 -5.22
C PRO A 201 -5.91 -10.35 -4.55
N LEU A 202 -7.04 -10.15 -5.20
CA LEU A 202 -8.12 -9.35 -4.67
C LEU A 202 -9.41 -10.14 -4.66
N SER A 203 -9.93 -10.33 -3.48
CA SER A 203 -11.31 -10.72 -3.26
C SER A 203 -12.04 -9.54 -2.62
N VAL A 204 -12.93 -8.92 -3.35
CA VAL A 204 -13.91 -8.01 -2.74
C VAL A 204 -15.00 -8.89 -2.16
N VAL A 205 -15.07 -8.97 -0.85
CA VAL A 205 -16.19 -9.64 -0.18
C VAL A 205 -17.35 -8.65 -0.18
N ASN A 206 -18.36 -8.92 -1.00
CA ASN A 206 -19.64 -8.20 -0.95
C ASN A 206 -20.35 -8.49 0.37
N ASN A 207 -20.09 -7.68 1.37
CA ASN A 207 -20.86 -7.69 2.59
C ASN A 207 -21.99 -6.67 2.45
N SER A 208 -23.20 -7.13 2.25
CA SER A 208 -24.44 -6.34 2.26
C SER A 208 -24.80 -5.87 3.69
N LYS A 209 -23.87 -5.16 4.35
CA LYS A 209 -24.20 -4.45 5.59
C LYS A 209 -25.00 -3.20 5.27
N ASN A 210 -25.96 -2.87 6.12
CA ASN A 210 -26.89 -1.76 5.94
C ASN A 210 -26.17 -0.43 5.60
N PHE A 211 -26.28 0.00 4.36
CA PHE A 211 -25.82 1.31 3.88
C PHE A 211 -26.56 2.47 4.54
N ASN A 212 -27.75 2.21 5.08
CA ASN A 212 -28.64 3.20 5.70
C ASN A 212 -28.00 3.97 6.88
N ASN A 213 -26.92 3.46 7.47
CA ASN A 213 -26.26 4.10 8.61
C ASN A 213 -25.56 5.43 8.26
N PHE A 214 -25.32 5.73 6.98
CA PHE A 214 -24.52 6.90 6.57
C PHE A 214 -25.35 8.12 6.15
N ASN A 215 -26.69 8.01 6.13
CA ASN A 215 -27.60 9.06 5.65
C ASN A 215 -27.19 9.63 4.26
N LEU A 216 -26.74 8.75 3.37
CA LEU A 216 -26.35 9.07 2.00
C LEU A 216 -27.25 8.34 1.01
N LYS A 217 -27.56 9.00 -0.11
CA LYS A 217 -28.23 8.32 -1.22
C LYS A 217 -27.19 7.62 -2.11
N PRO A 218 -27.45 6.39 -2.59
CA PRO A 218 -26.57 5.74 -3.56
C PRO A 218 -26.30 6.65 -4.77
N LYS A 219 -25.05 6.66 -5.26
CA LYS A 219 -24.59 7.44 -6.42
C LYS A 219 -24.67 8.96 -6.24
N SER A 220 -24.95 9.48 -5.05
CA SER A 220 -24.99 10.92 -4.78
C SER A 220 -23.64 11.52 -4.32
N TYR A 221 -22.58 10.73 -4.28
CA TYR A 221 -21.28 11.17 -3.76
C TYR A 221 -20.10 10.51 -4.48
N ILE A 222 -18.97 11.17 -4.44
CA ILE A 222 -17.65 10.62 -4.73
C ILE A 222 -16.93 10.33 -3.41
N ILE A 223 -16.04 9.34 -3.40
CA ILE A 223 -15.38 8.92 -2.16
C ILE A 223 -13.85 8.92 -2.28
N TYR A 224 -13.19 9.44 -1.25
CA TYR A 224 -11.79 9.20 -0.94
C TYR A 224 -11.70 8.32 0.31
N ALA A 225 -10.93 7.24 0.26
CA ALA A 225 -10.66 6.41 1.44
C ALA A 225 -9.15 6.18 1.61
N GLY A 226 -8.61 6.60 2.76
CA GLY A 226 -7.19 6.44 3.05
C GLY A 226 -6.66 7.42 4.09
N LEU A 227 -5.34 7.45 4.27
CA LEU A 227 -4.67 8.35 5.21
C LEU A 227 -4.84 9.81 4.77
N ILE A 228 -5.44 10.66 5.61
CA ILE A 228 -5.62 12.09 5.33
C ILE A 228 -4.33 12.83 5.66
N SER A 229 -3.54 13.11 4.61
CA SER A 229 -2.19 13.67 4.73
C SER A 229 -1.74 14.42 3.48
N GLU A 230 -0.71 15.27 3.60
CA GLU A 230 -0.07 15.94 2.45
C GLU A 230 0.48 14.92 1.43
N ALA A 231 1.09 13.85 1.92
CA ALA A 231 1.65 12.80 1.07
C ALA A 231 0.60 12.11 0.19
N LYS A 232 -0.63 12.01 0.68
CA LYS A 232 -1.79 11.47 -0.06
C LYS A 232 -2.57 12.54 -0.82
N GLY A 233 -2.11 13.80 -0.79
CA GLY A 233 -2.70 14.91 -1.54
C GLY A 233 -4.12 15.29 -1.11
N SER A 234 -4.49 15.00 0.15
CA SER A 234 -5.86 15.19 0.64
C SER A 234 -6.29 16.66 0.60
N ARG A 235 -5.37 17.58 0.95
CA ARG A 235 -5.65 19.03 0.89
C ARG A 235 -5.97 19.49 -0.53
N LEU A 236 -5.11 19.15 -1.50
CA LEU A 236 -5.31 19.54 -2.90
C LEU A 236 -6.63 18.98 -3.46
N LEU A 237 -7.00 17.74 -3.09
CA LEU A 237 -8.27 17.16 -3.49
C LEU A 237 -9.45 17.98 -2.97
N ILE A 238 -9.47 18.29 -1.66
CA ILE A 238 -10.57 19.03 -1.01
C ILE A 238 -10.68 20.44 -1.57
N GLU A 239 -9.56 21.16 -1.69
CA GLU A 239 -9.53 22.52 -2.26
C GLU A 239 -9.98 22.54 -3.73
N THR A 240 -9.60 21.53 -4.51
CA THR A 240 -10.03 21.42 -5.90
C THR A 240 -11.52 21.13 -5.99
N TYR A 241 -12.01 20.16 -5.18
CA TYR A 241 -13.44 19.87 -5.11
C TYR A 241 -14.24 21.12 -4.69
N ASN A 242 -13.80 21.83 -3.65
CA ASN A 242 -14.49 23.03 -3.14
C ASN A 242 -14.52 24.18 -4.16
N SER A 243 -13.66 24.16 -5.18
CA SER A 243 -13.68 25.15 -6.27
C SER A 243 -14.59 24.77 -7.45
N LEU A 244 -15.25 23.61 -7.40
CA LEU A 244 -16.17 23.19 -8.44
C LEU A 244 -17.49 23.98 -8.36
N ASN A 245 -17.93 24.50 -9.51
CA ASN A 245 -19.24 25.08 -9.65
C ASN A 245 -20.18 24.05 -10.30
N ASN A 246 -21.44 24.01 -9.87
CA ASN A 246 -22.49 23.15 -10.42
C ASN A 246 -22.13 21.66 -10.41
N PHE A 247 -21.58 21.19 -9.29
CA PHE A 247 -21.25 19.78 -9.06
C PHE A 247 -22.12 19.23 -7.93
N GLU A 248 -23.09 18.41 -8.27
CA GLU A 248 -24.15 17.98 -7.34
C GLU A 248 -23.75 16.81 -6.40
N LYS A 249 -22.62 16.13 -6.69
CA LYS A 249 -22.22 14.97 -5.90
C LYS A 249 -21.33 15.38 -4.74
N LYS A 250 -21.68 14.93 -3.53
CA LYS A 250 -20.90 15.22 -2.32
C LYS A 250 -19.51 14.58 -2.37
N LEU A 251 -18.55 15.13 -1.65
CA LEU A 251 -17.26 14.50 -1.38
C LEU A 251 -17.28 13.85 0.00
N VAL A 252 -17.11 12.55 0.03
CA VAL A 252 -17.00 11.76 1.28
C VAL A 252 -15.54 11.37 1.51
N LEU A 253 -15.02 11.70 2.70
CA LEU A 253 -13.64 11.41 3.12
C LEU A 253 -13.67 10.40 4.26
N VAL A 254 -13.08 9.22 4.00
CA VAL A 254 -12.97 8.14 4.97
C VAL A 254 -11.50 7.92 5.33
N GLY A 255 -11.21 7.92 6.62
CA GLY A 255 -9.88 7.73 7.17
C GLY A 255 -9.49 8.84 8.13
N GLU A 256 -8.34 8.67 8.75
CA GLU A 256 -7.72 9.61 9.67
C GLU A 256 -6.31 9.95 9.21
N GLY A 257 -5.65 10.91 9.86
CA GLY A 257 -4.28 11.25 9.54
C GLY A 257 -3.88 12.62 10.08
N PRO A 258 -2.64 13.05 9.81
CA PRO A 258 -2.10 14.30 10.35
C PRO A 258 -2.88 15.57 9.97
N LEU A 259 -3.62 15.52 8.85
CA LEU A 259 -4.42 16.67 8.39
C LEU A 259 -5.92 16.54 8.68
N TYR A 260 -6.36 15.43 9.31
CA TYR A 260 -7.79 15.16 9.46
C TYR A 260 -8.53 16.28 10.18
N LEU A 261 -8.09 16.65 11.39
CA LEU A 261 -8.77 17.66 12.19
C LEU A 261 -8.70 19.05 11.54
N ASP A 262 -7.53 19.41 10.99
CA ASP A 262 -7.35 20.71 10.32
C ASP A 262 -8.28 20.85 9.12
N LEU A 263 -8.29 19.87 8.21
CA LEU A 263 -9.14 19.90 7.02
C LEU A 263 -10.62 19.75 7.35
N LYS A 264 -10.96 18.96 8.36
CA LYS A 264 -12.34 18.85 8.84
C LYS A 264 -12.85 20.20 9.33
N ASN A 265 -12.12 20.88 10.24
CA ASN A 265 -12.51 22.17 10.77
C ASN A 265 -12.63 23.26 9.70
N GLN A 266 -11.82 23.17 8.64
CA GLN A 266 -11.78 24.17 7.57
C GLN A 266 -12.83 23.96 6.49
N PHE A 267 -13.17 22.70 6.16
CA PHE A 267 -13.93 22.36 4.94
C PHE A 267 -15.18 21.51 5.16
N GLU A 268 -15.44 20.99 6.37
CA GLU A 268 -16.65 20.20 6.62
C GLU A 268 -17.91 21.03 6.33
N SER A 269 -18.81 20.48 5.52
CA SER A 269 -20.02 21.14 5.07
C SER A 269 -21.05 20.09 4.62
N GLU A 270 -22.23 20.53 4.18
CA GLU A 270 -23.22 19.63 3.59
C GLU A 270 -22.71 18.87 2.37
N ASN A 271 -21.71 19.40 1.66
CA ASN A 271 -21.13 18.82 0.46
C ASN A 271 -19.79 18.10 0.69
N ILE A 272 -19.12 18.34 1.82
CA ILE A 272 -17.83 17.70 2.16
C ILE A 272 -17.97 17.05 3.54
N LEU A 273 -18.00 15.71 3.56
CA LEU A 273 -18.28 14.92 4.74
C LEU A 273 -17.05 14.13 5.20
N PHE A 274 -16.73 14.20 6.49
CA PHE A 274 -15.61 13.49 7.11
C PHE A 274 -16.12 12.40 8.05
N PHE A 275 -15.95 11.14 7.66
CA PHE A 275 -16.45 9.99 8.44
C PHE A 275 -15.41 9.37 9.39
N GLY A 276 -14.17 9.90 9.39
CA GLY A 276 -13.12 9.33 10.21
C GLY A 276 -12.74 7.91 9.78
N LYS A 277 -12.17 7.15 10.69
CA LYS A 277 -11.78 5.76 10.44
C LYS A 277 -12.99 4.84 10.53
N LEU A 278 -13.20 4.03 9.51
CA LEU A 278 -14.23 3.01 9.41
C LEU A 278 -13.62 1.62 9.28
N GLU A 279 -14.42 0.58 9.55
CA GLU A 279 -14.05 -0.80 9.29
C GLU A 279 -14.03 -1.07 7.77
N ASN A 280 -13.17 -2.01 7.31
CA ASN A 280 -13.02 -2.27 5.88
C ASN A 280 -14.33 -2.63 5.18
N SER A 281 -15.21 -3.37 5.84
CA SER A 281 -16.53 -3.73 5.28
C SER A 281 -17.43 -2.52 5.06
N GLU A 282 -17.32 -1.49 5.90
CA GLU A 282 -18.07 -0.24 5.75
C GLU A 282 -17.50 0.60 4.61
N VAL A 283 -16.16 0.63 4.49
CA VAL A 283 -15.47 1.30 3.36
C VAL A 283 -15.89 0.68 2.03
N ILE A 284 -15.89 -0.66 1.92
CA ILE A 284 -16.31 -1.37 0.70
C ILE A 284 -17.77 -1.06 0.37
N ASN A 285 -18.63 -1.01 1.38
CA ASN A 285 -20.05 -0.65 1.19
C ASN A 285 -20.20 0.79 0.68
N LEU A 286 -19.47 1.74 1.24
CA LEU A 286 -19.44 3.12 0.75
C LEU A 286 -18.90 3.20 -0.68
N ILE A 287 -17.85 2.47 -1.03
CA ILE A 287 -17.32 2.42 -2.41
C ILE A 287 -18.40 1.90 -3.36
N GLN A 288 -19.05 0.78 -3.04
CA GLN A 288 -20.07 0.16 -3.88
C GLN A 288 -21.24 1.11 -4.20
N ASN A 289 -21.62 1.94 -3.23
CA ASN A 289 -22.70 2.91 -3.37
C ASN A 289 -22.24 4.30 -3.84
N SER A 290 -20.94 4.54 -4.00
CA SER A 290 -20.41 5.79 -4.52
C SER A 290 -20.64 5.92 -6.04
N TYR A 291 -20.56 7.14 -6.55
CA TYR A 291 -20.57 7.42 -7.96
C TYR A 291 -19.19 7.20 -8.61
N SER A 292 -18.15 7.62 -7.90
CA SER A 292 -16.75 7.44 -8.30
C SER A 292 -15.86 7.42 -7.07
N VAL A 293 -14.75 6.73 -7.16
CA VAL A 293 -13.63 6.85 -6.22
C VAL A 293 -12.66 7.88 -6.73
N VAL A 294 -12.08 8.67 -5.84
CA VAL A 294 -11.03 9.64 -6.19
C VAL A 294 -9.82 9.48 -5.27
N THR A 295 -8.62 9.53 -5.83
CA THR A 295 -7.38 9.62 -5.07
C THR A 295 -6.44 10.65 -5.69
N ASN A 296 -5.61 11.29 -4.86
CA ASN A 296 -4.66 12.32 -5.31
C ASN A 296 -3.28 12.10 -4.68
N THR A 297 -2.85 10.85 -4.59
CA THR A 297 -1.59 10.51 -3.92
C THR A 297 -0.36 11.09 -4.64
N ASN A 298 0.54 11.70 -3.86
CA ASN A 298 1.85 12.12 -4.31
C ASN A 298 2.89 10.99 -4.18
N LEU A 299 2.52 9.87 -3.56
CA LEU A 299 3.41 8.74 -3.36
C LEU A 299 3.37 7.80 -4.56
N TYR A 300 4.53 7.20 -4.88
CA TYR A 300 4.55 6.03 -5.75
C TYR A 300 3.73 4.91 -5.12
N GLU A 301 2.78 4.40 -5.87
CA GLU A 301 1.99 3.24 -5.48
C GLU A 301 2.48 2.00 -6.23
N GLY A 302 2.55 0.89 -5.53
CA GLY A 302 2.82 -0.41 -6.15
C GLY A 302 1.56 -0.99 -6.77
N GLN A 303 0.54 -1.19 -5.93
CA GLN A 303 -0.81 -1.57 -6.33
C GLN A 303 -1.81 -0.83 -5.44
N PRO A 304 -2.61 0.08 -5.99
CA PRO A 304 -3.53 0.90 -5.21
C PRO A 304 -4.79 0.11 -4.87
N THR A 305 -4.87 -0.42 -3.65
CA THR A 305 -5.97 -1.28 -3.20
C THR A 305 -7.34 -0.64 -3.40
N LEU A 306 -7.52 0.61 -2.97
CA LEU A 306 -8.76 1.36 -3.12
C LEU A 306 -9.27 1.43 -4.56
N LEU A 307 -8.39 1.75 -5.51
CA LEU A 307 -8.74 1.88 -6.93
C LEU A 307 -9.08 0.52 -7.56
N PHE A 308 -8.44 -0.51 -7.06
CA PHE A 308 -8.68 -1.87 -7.51
C PHE A 308 -10.02 -2.40 -6.99
N GLU A 309 -10.35 -2.13 -5.73
CA GLU A 309 -11.65 -2.42 -5.11
C GLU A 309 -12.78 -1.69 -5.87
N ALA A 310 -12.58 -0.41 -6.18
CA ALA A 310 -13.52 0.36 -7.01
C ALA A 310 -13.79 -0.31 -8.36
N SER A 311 -12.71 -0.68 -9.08
CA SER A 311 -12.83 -1.32 -10.39
C SER A 311 -13.55 -2.68 -10.31
N LYS A 312 -13.28 -3.48 -9.25
CA LYS A 312 -13.98 -4.75 -9.00
C LYS A 312 -15.48 -4.57 -8.74
N LEU A 313 -15.85 -3.47 -8.11
CA LEU A 313 -17.24 -3.09 -7.82
C LEU A 313 -17.91 -2.35 -9.00
N LYS A 314 -17.25 -2.25 -10.14
CA LYS A 314 -17.70 -1.47 -11.32
C LYS A 314 -17.96 0.00 -10.99
N ILE A 315 -17.14 0.56 -10.12
CA ILE A 315 -17.15 1.98 -9.78
C ILE A 315 -16.01 2.68 -10.51
N ASN A 316 -16.31 3.82 -11.10
CA ASN A 316 -15.29 4.64 -11.76
C ASN A 316 -14.23 5.11 -10.78
N ALA A 317 -13.03 5.39 -11.28
CA ALA A 317 -11.91 5.83 -10.47
C ALA A 317 -11.17 7.00 -11.13
N ILE A 318 -10.96 8.08 -10.37
CA ILE A 318 -10.08 9.21 -10.73
C ILE A 318 -8.77 9.04 -9.98
N TYR A 319 -7.65 9.08 -10.69
CA TYR A 319 -6.35 8.78 -10.10
C TYR A 319 -5.20 9.53 -10.78
N PRO A 320 -4.13 9.88 -10.01
CA PRO A 320 -2.93 10.48 -10.58
C PRO A 320 -2.07 9.43 -11.31
N GLU A 321 -1.43 9.81 -12.39
CA GLU A 321 -0.42 9.01 -13.07
C GLU A 321 0.88 8.99 -12.26
N ASN A 322 0.92 8.17 -11.20
CA ASN A 322 2.04 8.11 -10.29
C ASN A 322 2.43 6.68 -9.93
N GLY A 323 3.70 6.35 -10.09
CA GLY A 323 4.19 5.00 -9.78
C GLY A 323 3.59 3.93 -10.70
N GLY A 324 3.12 2.84 -10.11
CA GLY A 324 2.51 1.71 -10.81
C GLY A 324 1.01 1.82 -11.04
N ILE A 325 0.35 2.94 -10.67
CA ILE A 325 -1.11 3.04 -10.70
C ILE A 325 -1.67 2.73 -12.09
N GLY A 326 -1.10 3.34 -13.14
CA GLY A 326 -1.58 3.18 -14.52
C GLY A 326 -1.55 1.74 -15.05
N GLU A 327 -0.76 0.85 -14.45
CA GLU A 327 -0.70 -0.55 -14.85
C GLU A 327 -2.00 -1.32 -14.58
N PHE A 328 -2.83 -0.81 -13.66
CA PHE A 328 -4.09 -1.43 -13.21
C PHE A 328 -5.32 -0.90 -13.95
N PHE A 329 -5.12 -0.09 -14.96
CA PHE A 329 -6.19 0.49 -15.76
C PHE A 329 -5.95 0.30 -17.25
N PRO A 330 -7.02 0.34 -18.08
CA PRO A 330 -6.86 0.39 -19.53
C PRO A 330 -6.00 1.58 -19.95
N PRO A 331 -5.17 1.45 -20.99
CA PRO A 331 -4.43 2.57 -21.53
C PRO A 331 -5.37 3.69 -21.97
N ASN A 332 -4.87 4.95 -21.89
CA ASN A 332 -5.65 6.15 -22.26
C ASN A 332 -6.94 6.32 -21.43
N ASN A 333 -6.91 5.98 -20.14
CA ASN A 333 -8.08 6.18 -19.28
C ASN A 333 -8.36 7.68 -19.13
N PRO A 334 -9.58 8.16 -19.49
CA PRO A 334 -9.90 9.58 -19.46
C PRO A 334 -9.90 10.18 -18.04
N PHE A 335 -9.99 9.36 -17.00
CA PHE A 335 -10.01 9.78 -15.61
C PHE A 335 -8.63 9.74 -14.92
N SER A 336 -7.54 9.45 -15.64
CA SER A 336 -6.19 9.66 -15.15
C SER A 336 -5.77 11.13 -15.29
N PHE A 337 -4.90 11.61 -14.38
CA PHE A 337 -4.39 12.97 -14.41
C PHE A 337 -2.93 13.05 -13.94
N LYS A 338 -2.25 14.12 -14.31
CA LYS A 338 -0.86 14.36 -13.93
C LYS A 338 -0.76 14.67 -12.43
N THR A 339 0.12 13.96 -11.74
CA THR A 339 0.37 14.14 -10.30
C THR A 339 0.63 15.60 -9.95
N ASN A 340 0.02 16.09 -8.86
CA ASN A 340 0.08 17.48 -8.38
C ASN A 340 -0.50 18.53 -9.34
N SER A 341 -1.28 18.16 -10.32
CA SER A 341 -1.97 19.11 -11.21
C SER A 341 -3.38 19.38 -10.70
N ARG A 342 -3.59 20.54 -10.07
CA ARG A 342 -4.92 21.01 -9.65
C ARG A 342 -5.86 21.16 -10.84
N GLU A 343 -5.35 21.74 -11.93
CA GLU A 343 -6.12 21.96 -13.15
C GLU A 343 -6.62 20.65 -13.77
N GLU A 344 -5.73 19.65 -13.91
CA GLU A 344 -6.13 18.36 -14.46
C GLU A 344 -7.11 17.63 -13.53
N LEU A 345 -6.87 17.61 -12.21
CA LEU A 345 -7.81 17.04 -11.25
C LEU A 345 -9.18 17.70 -11.34
N TYR A 346 -9.23 19.05 -11.42
CA TYR A 346 -10.47 19.81 -11.60
C TYR A 346 -11.21 19.36 -12.87
N ASN A 347 -10.50 19.26 -13.99
CA ASN A 347 -11.07 18.81 -15.25
C ASN A 347 -11.60 17.36 -15.17
N LYS A 348 -10.90 16.44 -14.47
CA LYS A 348 -11.37 15.07 -14.29
C LYS A 348 -12.59 14.97 -13.38
N LEU A 349 -12.67 15.80 -12.36
CA LEU A 349 -13.88 15.89 -11.54
C LEU A 349 -15.08 16.40 -12.35
N LYS A 350 -14.89 17.39 -13.24
CA LYS A 350 -15.95 17.86 -14.16
C LYS A 350 -16.41 16.78 -15.15
N LEU A 351 -15.52 15.89 -15.61
CA LEU A 351 -15.91 14.76 -16.48
C LEU A 351 -16.91 13.80 -15.83
N LEU A 352 -17.07 13.84 -14.51
CA LEU A 352 -18.10 13.06 -13.81
C LEU A 352 -19.53 13.50 -14.14
N ASN A 353 -19.73 14.67 -14.76
CA ASN A 353 -21.05 15.09 -15.27
C ASN A 353 -21.48 14.32 -16.52
N ASP A 354 -20.55 13.66 -17.21
CA ASP A 354 -20.82 12.76 -18.35
C ASP A 354 -21.09 11.34 -17.83
N CYS A 355 -22.36 11.03 -17.58
CA CYS A 355 -22.76 9.74 -17.01
C CYS A 355 -22.45 8.56 -17.94
N GLU A 356 -22.55 8.73 -19.26
CA GLU A 356 -22.26 7.67 -20.23
C GLU A 356 -20.77 7.33 -20.24
N LEU A 357 -19.91 8.35 -20.21
CA LEU A 357 -18.47 8.18 -20.11
C LEU A 357 -18.08 7.45 -18.81
N VAL A 358 -18.67 7.84 -17.66
CA VAL A 358 -18.42 7.24 -16.36
C VAL A 358 -18.81 5.76 -16.36
N GLU A 359 -19.98 5.42 -16.86
CA GLU A 359 -20.47 4.03 -16.92
C GLU A 359 -19.61 3.17 -17.86
N SER A 360 -19.36 3.66 -19.08
CA SER A 360 -18.51 3.00 -20.05
C SER A 360 -17.10 2.72 -19.49
N GLN A 361 -16.50 3.72 -18.85
CA GLN A 361 -15.15 3.56 -18.30
C GLN A 361 -15.13 2.62 -17.09
N SER A 362 -16.15 2.66 -16.23
CA SER A 362 -16.28 1.71 -15.11
C SER A 362 -16.29 0.26 -15.59
N LYS A 363 -17.04 -0.02 -16.66
CA LYS A 363 -17.10 -1.34 -17.28
C LYS A 363 -15.75 -1.76 -17.86
N LYS A 364 -15.07 -0.87 -18.59
CA LYS A 364 -13.72 -1.13 -19.12
C LYS A 364 -12.70 -1.41 -18.01
N ASN A 365 -12.74 -0.66 -16.91
CA ASN A 365 -11.86 -0.88 -15.77
C ASN A 365 -12.10 -2.27 -15.14
N PHE A 366 -13.35 -2.65 -14.95
CA PHE A 366 -13.72 -3.97 -14.43
C PHE A 366 -13.23 -5.10 -15.35
N GLU A 367 -13.52 -5.05 -16.64
CA GLU A 367 -13.11 -6.07 -17.62
C GLU A 367 -11.58 -6.20 -17.70
N PHE A 368 -10.87 -5.08 -17.63
CA PHE A 368 -9.41 -5.05 -17.62
C PHE A 368 -8.82 -5.78 -16.43
N ILE A 369 -9.39 -5.54 -15.22
CA ILE A 369 -8.94 -6.16 -13.98
C ILE A 369 -9.28 -7.64 -13.95
N GLU A 370 -10.51 -8.02 -14.31
CA GLU A 370 -10.93 -9.43 -14.33
C GLU A 370 -10.06 -10.28 -15.25
N LYS A 371 -9.73 -9.76 -16.41
CA LYS A 371 -8.90 -10.48 -17.39
C LYS A 371 -7.45 -10.68 -16.92
N ARG A 372 -6.88 -9.72 -16.20
CA ARG A 372 -5.44 -9.70 -15.92
C ARG A 372 -5.05 -10.09 -14.50
N TYR A 373 -5.93 -9.85 -13.54
CA TYR A 373 -5.63 -9.91 -12.11
C TYR A 373 -6.56 -10.84 -11.33
N SER A 374 -7.09 -11.89 -11.99
CA SER A 374 -7.92 -12.90 -11.32
C SER A 374 -7.09 -13.70 -10.32
N THR A 375 -7.74 -14.25 -9.30
CA THR A 375 -7.10 -15.15 -8.32
C THR A 375 -6.44 -16.34 -8.99
N LYS A 376 -7.07 -16.90 -10.04
CA LYS A 376 -6.51 -17.99 -10.83
C LYS A 376 -5.17 -17.60 -11.48
N SER A 377 -5.12 -16.42 -12.11
CA SER A 377 -3.89 -15.89 -12.71
C SER A 377 -2.81 -15.64 -11.66
N TYR A 378 -3.20 -15.14 -10.48
CA TYR A 378 -2.30 -14.95 -9.36
C TYR A 378 -1.65 -16.27 -8.92
N LEU A 379 -2.45 -17.32 -8.67
CA LEU A 379 -1.95 -18.62 -8.22
C LEU A 379 -1.00 -19.26 -9.25
N GLN A 380 -1.35 -19.23 -10.53
CA GLN A 380 -0.49 -19.73 -11.62
C GLN A 380 0.85 -19.01 -11.70
N ASN A 381 0.84 -17.67 -11.53
CA ASN A 381 2.06 -16.87 -11.57
C ASN A 381 2.91 -17.07 -10.30
N PHE A 382 2.28 -17.22 -9.13
CA PHE A 382 2.97 -17.52 -7.89
C PHE A 382 3.66 -18.88 -7.97
N GLU A 383 2.96 -19.91 -8.45
CA GLU A 383 3.55 -21.25 -8.65
C GLU A 383 4.78 -21.22 -9.57
N LYS A 384 4.72 -20.47 -10.69
CA LYS A 384 5.89 -20.29 -11.56
C LYS A 384 7.07 -19.63 -10.84
N ILE A 385 6.80 -18.65 -9.95
CA ILE A 385 7.85 -17.94 -9.21
C ILE A 385 8.54 -18.84 -8.19
N ILE A 386 7.79 -19.69 -7.48
CA ILE A 386 8.37 -20.56 -6.45
C ILE A 386 9.14 -21.72 -7.04
N ASN A 387 8.86 -22.11 -8.29
CA ASN A 387 9.53 -23.19 -9.02
C ASN A 387 10.79 -22.72 -9.81
N GLN A 388 11.10 -21.43 -9.81
CA GLN A 388 12.33 -20.83 -10.35
C GLN A 388 13.45 -20.76 -9.27
#